data_674aaec16994e67bcf1276286e2bea9f
#
_entry.id   674aaec16994e67bcf1276286e2bea9f
#
_cell.length_a   1.000
_cell.length_b   1.000
_cell.length_c   1.000
_cell.angle_alpha   90.00
_cell.angle_beta   90.00
_cell.angle_gamma   90.00
#
_symmetry.space_group_name_H-M   'P 1'
#
loop_
_entity.id
_entity.type
_entity.pdbx_description
1 polymer ?
#
loop_
_entity_poly.entity_id
_entity_poly.type
_entity_poly.pdbx_seq_one_letter_code
_entity_poly.pdbx_strand_id
1 'polypeptide(L)'
;MTKSFAILLVAVCSMASAAAASSTTVRIDSGALQGALETHVIAFRGIPYVAPPVGVLRWRAPQPVVSWSGVRPATSFGNACLQPPPGPREPALGAPQSEDCLYLNIWRPASAKTKFPVMVWIHGGGFTKGASSIANSDGAGFARRGVVLVSINYRVGYLGFFAHPALTREAADGGQIANYGLMDQIAALRWVQRNIHAFGGDASRVTIFGQSAGAFSVEALMASPRAHGLFHRAIVMSGYYRGSYPRISMSAPDGRRSAEEDGAAALKGIGVETTDVAVLRGLTAQQLTSLPPHGFNGGIPAIDGRYVVEDLWTTFRSGREAPVPMIVGATSQETPLLPPEVRAQVHAVLAKFISPAEEAALLLVYGGQQGLDQSLGSDFSFAALLRSLAQLHMTHGHASYRYRFAALPASAPSTLLGLPHAGDIAYVFGTLAAGMWKMDARDRAVSDAAMDYWVEFARSGRPTPPHRPAWPSAADDQIMLFDNDGAKPQVDDRAARYKALARIVDPKS
;
A
#
# COMPACT_ATOMS: atom_id res chain seq x y z
N MET A 1 -77.94 8.72 -44.76
CA MET A 1 -76.83 7.75 -44.63
C MET A 1 -75.58 8.54 -44.19
N THR A 2 -75.41 8.70 -42.90
CA THR A 2 -74.30 9.42 -42.28
C THR A 2 -73.37 8.44 -41.60
N LYS A 3 -72.14 8.21 -42.11
CA LYS A 3 -71.14 7.35 -41.52
C LYS A 3 -70.29 8.15 -40.52
N SER A 4 -70.41 7.86 -39.22
CA SER A 4 -69.54 8.40 -38.19
C SER A 4 -68.22 7.61 -38.18
N PHE A 5 -67.09 8.32 -38.35
CA PHE A 5 -65.73 7.78 -38.11
C PHE A 5 -65.35 8.03 -36.66
N ALA A 6 -65.13 6.99 -35.90
CA ALA A 6 -64.56 7.07 -34.55
C ALA A 6 -63.03 7.00 -34.68
N ILE A 7 -62.34 8.07 -34.26
CA ILE A 7 -60.89 8.13 -34.15
C ILE A 7 -60.52 7.61 -32.76
N LEU A 8 -59.82 6.46 -32.74
CA LEU A 8 -59.28 5.86 -31.53
C LEU A 8 -57.91 6.47 -31.24
N LEU A 9 -57.83 7.35 -30.24
CA LEU A 9 -56.56 7.93 -29.78
C LEU A 9 -55.89 6.90 -28.85
N VAL A 10 -54.79 6.27 -29.36
CA VAL A 10 -53.92 5.43 -28.54
C VAL A 10 -52.90 6.35 -27.83
N ALA A 11 -53.12 6.59 -26.55
CA ALA A 11 -52.11 7.27 -25.69
C ALA A 11 -50.97 6.32 -25.37
N VAL A 12 -49.83 6.50 -26.00
CA VAL A 12 -48.58 5.81 -25.67
C VAL A 12 -48.05 6.46 -24.40
N CYS A 13 -48.27 5.82 -23.25
CA CYS A 13 -47.65 6.21 -22.00
C CYS A 13 -46.19 5.78 -22.01
N SER A 14 -45.28 6.68 -22.40
CA SER A 14 -43.84 6.49 -22.26
C SER A 14 -43.49 6.51 -20.76
N MET A 15 -43.43 5.35 -20.13
CA MET A 15 -42.80 5.22 -18.82
C MET A 15 -41.28 5.39 -18.98
N ALA A 16 -40.85 6.64 -18.90
CA ALA A 16 -39.45 6.92 -18.65
C ALA A 16 -39.09 6.36 -17.26
N SER A 17 -38.42 5.23 -17.23
CA SER A 17 -37.83 4.70 -16.01
C SER A 17 -36.80 5.72 -15.52
N ALA A 18 -37.18 6.56 -14.59
CA ALA A 18 -36.27 7.43 -13.87
C ALA A 18 -35.30 6.51 -13.11
N ALA A 19 -34.11 6.30 -13.67
CA ALA A 19 -33.01 5.67 -12.94
C ALA A 19 -32.86 6.47 -11.65
N ALA A 20 -33.14 5.85 -10.51
CA ALA A 20 -32.99 6.48 -9.22
C ALA A 20 -31.56 7.01 -9.08
N ALA A 21 -31.40 8.32 -9.11
CA ALA A 21 -30.09 8.95 -8.92
C ALA A 21 -29.57 8.51 -7.57
N SER A 22 -28.38 7.91 -7.53
CA SER A 22 -27.80 7.47 -6.29
C SER A 22 -27.48 8.70 -5.41
N SER A 23 -27.93 8.66 -4.16
CA SER A 23 -27.76 9.76 -3.21
C SER A 23 -26.28 10.09 -3.00
N THR A 24 -25.93 11.36 -3.06
CA THR A 24 -24.63 11.89 -2.65
C THR A 24 -24.52 12.07 -1.13
N THR A 25 -25.62 11.84 -0.39
CA THR A 25 -25.63 11.86 1.07
C THR A 25 -25.69 10.43 1.61
N VAL A 26 -24.83 10.09 2.56
CA VAL A 26 -24.79 8.80 3.26
C VAL A 26 -24.76 9.01 4.76
N ARG A 27 -25.20 8.00 5.52
CA ARG A 27 -25.13 8.00 6.98
C ARG A 27 -24.20 6.89 7.45
N ILE A 28 -23.25 7.27 8.27
CA ILE A 28 -22.28 6.39 8.93
C ILE A 28 -22.50 6.41 10.45
N ASP A 29 -21.76 5.59 11.19
CA ASP A 29 -21.84 5.50 12.65
C ASP A 29 -21.64 6.86 13.37
N SER A 30 -20.80 7.73 12.82
CA SER A 30 -20.46 9.03 13.42
C SER A 30 -21.34 10.19 12.96
N GLY A 31 -22.17 10.04 11.92
CA GLY A 31 -23.04 11.12 11.41
C GLY A 31 -23.35 11.02 9.92
N ALA A 32 -23.93 12.05 9.32
CA ALA A 32 -24.22 12.11 7.89
C ALA A 32 -23.09 12.82 7.13
N LEU A 33 -22.84 12.38 5.89
CA LEU A 33 -21.82 12.90 5.00
C LEU A 33 -22.42 13.29 3.66
N GLN A 34 -21.95 14.40 3.08
CA GLN A 34 -22.28 14.84 1.73
C GLN A 34 -21.07 14.72 0.83
N GLY A 35 -21.09 13.80 -0.15
CA GLY A 35 -20.08 13.66 -1.19
C GLY A 35 -20.35 14.50 -2.43
N ALA A 36 -19.43 14.45 -3.38
CA ALA A 36 -19.53 15.11 -4.68
C ALA A 36 -19.82 14.09 -5.79
N LEU A 37 -20.76 14.40 -6.67
CA LEU A 37 -20.98 13.65 -7.90
C LEU A 37 -19.98 14.13 -8.95
N GLU A 38 -19.18 13.20 -9.43
CA GLU A 38 -18.24 13.38 -10.55
C GLU A 38 -18.70 12.49 -11.73
N THR A 39 -17.97 12.47 -12.84
CA THR A 39 -18.37 11.68 -14.00
C THR A 39 -18.51 10.19 -13.67
N HIS A 40 -19.75 9.72 -13.49
CA HIS A 40 -20.13 8.35 -13.14
C HIS A 40 -19.62 7.83 -11.79
N VAL A 41 -19.13 8.70 -10.92
CA VAL A 41 -18.55 8.37 -9.61
C VAL A 41 -19.09 9.33 -8.56
N ILE A 42 -19.33 8.84 -7.35
CA ILE A 42 -19.54 9.71 -6.18
C ILE A 42 -18.30 9.59 -5.30
N ALA A 43 -17.65 10.74 -5.08
CA ALA A 43 -16.46 10.84 -4.24
C ALA A 43 -16.82 11.45 -2.89
N PHE A 44 -16.29 10.83 -1.81
CA PHE A 44 -16.32 11.35 -0.47
C PHE A 44 -14.87 11.50 0.00
N ARG A 45 -14.46 12.71 0.32
CA ARG A 45 -13.09 13.05 0.69
C ARG A 45 -13.02 13.64 2.09
N GLY A 46 -11.97 13.34 2.84
CA GLY A 46 -11.74 13.91 4.17
C GLY A 46 -12.70 13.37 5.24
N ILE A 47 -13.00 12.08 5.21
CA ILE A 47 -13.82 11.43 6.23
C ILE A 47 -12.93 11.07 7.42
N PRO A 48 -13.15 11.62 8.63
CA PRO A 48 -12.40 11.22 9.81
C PRO A 48 -12.82 9.81 10.23
N TYR A 49 -11.84 8.91 10.40
CA TYR A 49 -12.12 7.54 10.83
C TYR A 49 -11.75 7.28 12.30
N VAL A 50 -10.95 8.17 12.90
CA VAL A 50 -10.60 8.23 14.33
C VAL A 50 -10.44 9.69 14.75
N ALA A 51 -10.36 9.94 16.06
CA ALA A 51 -10.12 11.28 16.61
C ALA A 51 -8.71 11.79 16.21
N PRO A 52 -8.52 13.12 16.05
CA PRO A 52 -7.22 13.70 15.76
C PRO A 52 -6.17 13.29 16.80
N PRO A 53 -5.00 12.77 16.40
CA PRO A 53 -3.95 12.32 17.32
C PRO A 53 -3.06 13.47 17.80
N VAL A 54 -3.65 14.52 18.34
CA VAL A 54 -2.99 15.77 18.71
C VAL A 54 -2.86 15.95 20.23
N GLY A 55 -1.90 16.72 20.69
CA GLY A 55 -1.71 17.04 22.10
C GLY A 55 -1.53 15.79 22.95
N VAL A 56 -2.40 15.56 23.91
CA VAL A 56 -2.36 14.39 24.82
C VAL A 56 -2.61 13.05 24.09
N LEU A 57 -3.17 13.08 22.88
CA LEU A 57 -3.38 11.90 22.03
C LEU A 57 -2.19 11.61 21.11
N ARG A 58 -1.18 12.47 21.04
CA ARG A 58 0.06 12.17 20.33
C ARG A 58 0.71 10.93 20.97
N TRP A 59 1.12 9.99 20.12
CA TRP A 59 1.65 8.67 20.54
C TRP A 59 0.69 7.89 21.46
N ARG A 60 -0.60 7.96 21.12
CA ARG A 60 -1.66 7.09 21.68
C ARG A 60 -2.26 6.20 20.58
N ALA A 61 -2.83 5.09 20.99
CA ALA A 61 -3.68 4.29 20.12
C ALA A 61 -4.83 5.13 19.58
N PRO A 62 -5.29 4.88 18.33
CA PRO A 62 -6.41 5.63 17.75
C PRO A 62 -7.66 5.60 18.62
N GLN A 63 -8.27 6.77 18.85
CA GLN A 63 -9.47 6.95 19.65
C GLN A 63 -10.71 7.14 18.75
N PRO A 64 -11.92 6.80 19.21
CA PRO A 64 -13.13 7.00 18.44
C PRO A 64 -13.35 8.46 18.05
N VAL A 65 -13.89 8.67 16.84
CA VAL A 65 -14.34 9.99 16.39
C VAL A 65 -15.53 10.46 17.23
N VAL A 66 -15.58 11.74 17.55
CA VAL A 66 -16.76 12.39 18.15
C VAL A 66 -17.85 12.48 17.07
N SER A 67 -19.02 11.94 17.37
CA SER A 67 -20.18 12.01 16.46
C SER A 67 -20.64 13.46 16.26
N TRP A 68 -21.16 13.75 15.08
CA TRP A 68 -21.66 15.08 14.74
C TRP A 68 -23.14 15.06 14.38
N SER A 69 -23.80 16.19 14.61
CA SER A 69 -25.14 16.47 14.12
C SER A 69 -25.12 17.11 12.73
N GLY A 70 -26.22 17.01 11.99
CA GLY A 70 -26.32 17.56 10.64
C GLY A 70 -25.54 16.76 9.60
N VAL A 71 -25.30 17.39 8.45
CA VAL A 71 -24.60 16.78 7.31
C VAL A 71 -23.22 17.44 7.17
N ARG A 72 -22.16 16.65 7.31
CA ARG A 72 -20.77 17.10 7.14
C ARG A 72 -20.39 17.05 5.66
N PRO A 73 -19.86 18.13 5.08
CA PRO A 73 -19.26 18.08 3.74
C PRO A 73 -18.08 17.13 3.70
N ALA A 74 -18.06 16.26 2.68
CA ALA A 74 -16.97 15.34 2.38
C ALA A 74 -16.54 15.50 0.92
N THR A 75 -16.28 16.74 0.50
CA THR A 75 -15.99 17.13 -0.89
C THR A 75 -14.51 17.51 -1.12
N SER A 76 -13.75 17.68 -0.04
CA SER A 76 -12.33 18.05 -0.07
C SER A 76 -11.51 17.06 0.74
N PHE A 77 -10.26 16.81 0.33
CA PHE A 77 -9.36 15.99 1.09
C PHE A 77 -9.11 16.58 2.49
N GLY A 78 -9.01 15.70 3.50
CA GLY A 78 -8.45 16.06 4.79
C GLY A 78 -6.93 16.27 4.70
N ASN A 79 -6.33 16.80 5.77
CA ASN A 79 -4.90 17.05 5.80
C ASN A 79 -4.08 15.76 5.57
N ALA A 80 -2.95 15.88 4.88
CA ALA A 80 -1.88 14.90 4.90
C ALA A 80 -1.19 14.89 6.28
N CYS A 81 -0.64 13.75 6.69
CA CYS A 81 0.10 13.69 7.94
C CYS A 81 1.40 14.48 7.84
N LEU A 82 1.83 15.07 8.97
CA LEU A 82 3.07 15.83 9.07
C LEU A 82 4.26 14.97 8.64
N GLN A 83 5.07 15.53 7.75
CA GLN A 83 6.20 14.86 7.11
C GLN A 83 7.13 15.93 6.50
N PRO A 84 8.38 15.59 6.15
CA PRO A 84 9.22 16.50 5.37
C PRO A 84 8.52 16.93 4.07
N PRO A 85 8.75 18.15 3.57
CA PRO A 85 8.17 18.60 2.31
C PRO A 85 8.59 17.69 1.16
N PRO A 86 7.73 17.46 0.14
CA PRO A 86 8.08 16.66 -1.02
C PRO A 86 9.31 17.23 -1.74
N GLY A 87 10.21 16.33 -2.13
CA GLY A 87 11.35 16.68 -2.97
C GLY A 87 10.92 17.08 -4.41
N PRO A 88 11.84 17.66 -5.21
CA PRO A 88 11.51 18.17 -6.54
C PRO A 88 10.95 17.13 -7.54
N ARG A 89 11.20 15.86 -7.29
CA ARG A 89 10.73 14.73 -8.15
C ARG A 89 9.61 13.92 -7.49
N GLU A 90 9.16 14.32 -6.31
CA GLU A 90 8.09 13.64 -5.59
C GLU A 90 6.74 14.28 -5.93
N PRO A 91 5.65 13.51 -5.98
CA PRO A 91 4.34 14.08 -6.24
C PRO A 91 3.90 14.98 -5.09
N ALA A 92 3.15 16.03 -5.43
CA ALA A 92 2.52 16.88 -4.43
C ALA A 92 1.53 16.07 -3.58
N LEU A 93 1.44 16.40 -2.30
CA LEU A 93 0.58 15.66 -1.35
C LEU A 93 -0.92 15.84 -1.63
N GLY A 94 -1.31 16.86 -2.39
CA GLY A 94 -2.72 17.12 -2.73
C GLY A 94 -3.56 17.73 -1.59
N ALA A 95 -2.96 17.93 -0.41
CA ALA A 95 -3.60 18.52 0.76
C ALA A 95 -2.57 19.22 1.66
N PRO A 96 -2.97 20.19 2.53
CA PRO A 96 -2.15 20.71 3.59
C PRO A 96 -1.69 19.64 4.57
N GLN A 97 -0.65 19.91 5.35
CA GLN A 97 -0.14 18.99 6.36
C GLN A 97 -0.59 19.38 7.78
N SER A 98 -0.91 18.38 8.59
CA SER A 98 -1.28 18.55 10.00
C SER A 98 -1.05 17.25 10.78
N GLU A 99 -0.98 17.31 12.11
CA GLU A 99 -1.12 16.13 12.96
C GLU A 99 -2.60 15.61 12.94
N ASP A 100 -3.58 16.51 12.78
CA ASP A 100 -4.96 16.14 12.49
C ASP A 100 -5.05 15.68 11.03
N CYS A 101 -4.72 14.40 10.78
CA CYS A 101 -4.55 13.83 9.46
C CYS A 101 -5.22 12.47 9.24
N LEU A 102 -5.86 11.90 10.24
CA LEU A 102 -6.40 10.54 10.17
C LEU A 102 -7.75 10.52 9.46
N TYR A 103 -7.67 10.76 8.16
CA TYR A 103 -8.78 10.82 7.22
C TYR A 103 -8.68 9.70 6.20
N LEU A 104 -9.84 9.27 5.66
CA LEU A 104 -9.95 8.41 4.51
C LEU A 104 -10.81 9.05 3.43
N ASN A 105 -10.69 8.54 2.21
CA ASN A 105 -11.47 8.99 1.07
C ASN A 105 -12.11 7.76 0.41
N ILE A 106 -13.29 7.96 -0.18
CA ILE A 106 -14.06 6.90 -0.84
C ILE A 106 -14.51 7.36 -2.21
N TRP A 107 -14.28 6.53 -3.21
CA TRP A 107 -14.88 6.62 -4.53
C TRP A 107 -15.78 5.42 -4.75
N ARG A 108 -17.02 5.67 -5.10
CA ARG A 108 -17.98 4.63 -5.40
C ARG A 108 -18.66 4.83 -6.76
N PRO A 109 -19.14 3.78 -7.42
CA PRO A 109 -19.97 3.94 -8.62
C PRO A 109 -21.20 4.82 -8.32
N ALA A 110 -21.53 5.73 -9.25
CA ALA A 110 -22.78 6.48 -9.21
C ALA A 110 -23.93 5.59 -9.68
N SER A 111 -24.20 4.51 -8.96
CA SER A 111 -25.16 3.46 -9.28
C SER A 111 -25.96 3.11 -8.03
N ALA A 112 -27.22 2.73 -8.22
CA ALA A 112 -28.07 2.21 -7.14
C ALA A 112 -27.73 0.75 -6.74
N LYS A 113 -26.85 0.06 -7.47
CA LYS A 113 -26.35 -1.28 -7.11
C LYS A 113 -25.62 -1.22 -5.76
N THR A 114 -25.64 -2.31 -5.05
CA THR A 114 -24.97 -2.52 -3.76
C THR A 114 -24.08 -3.75 -3.81
N LYS A 115 -23.33 -4.00 -2.75
CA LYS A 115 -22.41 -5.13 -2.62
C LYS A 115 -21.29 -5.10 -3.66
N PHE A 116 -20.73 -3.91 -3.93
CA PHE A 116 -19.51 -3.80 -4.70
C PHE A 116 -18.33 -4.36 -3.91
N PRO A 117 -17.34 -5.00 -4.55
CA PRO A 117 -16.07 -5.30 -3.89
C PRO A 117 -15.41 -4.00 -3.43
N VAL A 118 -14.69 -4.08 -2.32
CA VAL A 118 -14.00 -2.95 -1.70
C VAL A 118 -12.50 -3.13 -1.86
N MET A 119 -11.80 -2.08 -2.26
CA MET A 119 -10.33 -2.05 -2.26
C MET A 119 -9.86 -0.94 -1.35
N VAL A 120 -8.94 -1.24 -0.43
CA VAL A 120 -8.37 -0.28 0.51
C VAL A 120 -6.91 -0.03 0.15
N TRP A 121 -6.61 1.18 -0.31
CA TRP A 121 -5.28 1.63 -0.68
C TRP A 121 -4.51 2.14 0.53
N ILE A 122 -3.30 1.62 0.72
CA ILE A 122 -2.33 2.04 1.71
C ILE A 122 -1.13 2.62 0.97
N HIS A 123 -0.90 3.93 1.10
CA HIS A 123 0.17 4.61 0.37
C HIS A 123 1.56 4.21 0.85
N GLY A 124 2.55 4.31 -0.04
CA GLY A 124 3.96 4.15 0.26
C GLY A 124 4.61 5.40 0.84
N GLY A 125 5.93 5.49 0.68
CA GLY A 125 6.74 6.62 1.12
C GLY A 125 7.67 6.31 2.29
N GLY A 126 8.15 5.06 2.40
CA GLY A 126 9.15 4.65 3.37
C GLY A 126 8.71 4.78 4.83
N PHE A 127 7.41 4.76 5.12
CA PHE A 127 6.80 5.06 6.41
C PHE A 127 7.06 6.49 6.93
N THR A 128 7.79 7.31 6.21
CA THR A 128 8.16 8.68 6.62
C THR A 128 7.35 9.75 5.92
N LYS A 129 6.72 9.43 4.81
CA LYS A 129 5.95 10.33 3.96
C LYS A 129 4.86 9.62 3.17
N GLY A 130 4.08 10.39 2.40
CA GLY A 130 2.97 9.93 1.59
C GLY A 130 1.63 10.47 2.07
N ALA A 131 0.61 10.36 1.25
CA ALA A 131 -0.75 10.76 1.57
C ALA A 131 -1.78 10.06 0.67
N SER A 132 -2.99 9.88 1.19
CA SER A 132 -4.14 9.34 0.46
C SER A 132 -4.74 10.31 -0.56
N SER A 133 -4.24 11.54 -0.62
CA SER A 133 -4.66 12.63 -1.52
C SER A 133 -3.74 12.81 -2.72
N ILE A 134 -2.70 11.99 -2.89
CA ILE A 134 -1.79 12.06 -4.04
C ILE A 134 -2.54 11.68 -5.33
N ALA A 135 -2.42 12.54 -6.36
CA ALA A 135 -3.24 12.43 -7.58
C ALA A 135 -3.02 11.13 -8.38
N ASN A 136 -1.83 10.49 -8.30
CA ASN A 136 -1.55 9.25 -9.01
C ASN A 136 -2.29 8.03 -8.44
N SER A 137 -2.94 8.17 -7.28
CA SER A 137 -3.75 7.13 -6.64
C SER A 137 -5.22 7.55 -6.44
N ASP A 138 -5.75 8.43 -7.30
CA ASP A 138 -7.19 8.77 -7.31
C ASP A 138 -8.04 7.55 -7.64
N GLY A 139 -9.06 7.30 -6.86
CA GLY A 139 -9.86 6.08 -6.92
C GLY A 139 -10.96 6.03 -7.98
N ALA A 140 -11.18 7.11 -8.73
CA ALA A 140 -12.28 7.21 -9.68
C ALA A 140 -12.19 6.13 -10.80
N GLY A 141 -10.97 5.72 -11.20
CA GLY A 141 -10.76 4.66 -12.17
C GLY A 141 -11.34 3.32 -11.74
N PHE A 142 -11.12 2.94 -10.50
CA PHE A 142 -11.69 1.74 -9.89
C PHE A 142 -13.21 1.83 -9.69
N ALA A 143 -13.68 3.00 -9.26
CA ALA A 143 -15.12 3.22 -9.08
C ALA A 143 -15.90 3.08 -10.40
N ARG A 144 -15.38 3.61 -11.50
CA ARG A 144 -15.99 3.41 -12.84
C ARG A 144 -16.03 1.94 -13.27
N ARG A 145 -15.16 1.08 -12.72
CA ARG A 145 -15.13 -0.37 -12.97
C ARG A 145 -15.91 -1.21 -11.96
N GLY A 146 -16.73 -0.55 -11.10
CA GLY A 146 -17.62 -1.23 -10.17
C GLY A 146 -16.94 -1.73 -8.89
N VAL A 147 -15.98 -0.97 -8.37
CA VAL A 147 -15.31 -1.19 -7.09
C VAL A 147 -15.57 0.03 -6.20
N VAL A 148 -15.75 -0.16 -4.91
CA VAL A 148 -15.65 0.91 -3.92
C VAL A 148 -14.17 1.00 -3.51
N LEU A 149 -13.50 2.08 -3.92
CA LEU A 149 -12.14 2.34 -3.49
C LEU A 149 -12.13 3.20 -2.22
N VAL A 150 -11.31 2.81 -1.27
CA VAL A 150 -10.99 3.55 -0.05
C VAL A 150 -9.50 3.87 -0.05
N SER A 151 -9.09 5.12 0.10
CA SER A 151 -7.69 5.47 0.38
C SER A 151 -7.56 6.03 1.78
N ILE A 152 -6.53 5.65 2.51
CA ILE A 152 -6.36 6.00 3.91
C ILE A 152 -5.08 6.78 4.15
N ASN A 153 -5.13 7.83 4.99
CA ASN A 153 -3.95 8.34 5.67
C ASN A 153 -3.66 7.49 6.91
N TYR A 154 -2.42 7.44 7.31
CA TYR A 154 -1.94 6.90 8.60
C TYR A 154 -0.75 7.72 9.08
N ARG A 155 -0.49 7.77 10.37
CA ARG A 155 0.66 8.50 10.92
C ARG A 155 1.96 7.94 10.37
N VAL A 156 2.84 8.85 9.94
CA VAL A 156 4.14 8.54 9.33
C VAL A 156 5.28 9.12 10.15
N GLY A 157 6.51 8.69 9.85
CA GLY A 157 7.71 9.15 10.55
C GLY A 157 7.65 8.91 12.05
N TYR A 158 8.27 9.77 12.80
CA TYR A 158 8.28 9.67 14.27
C TYR A 158 6.90 9.88 14.93
N LEU A 159 5.94 10.46 14.22
CA LEU A 159 4.55 10.52 14.72
C LEU A 159 3.84 9.16 14.61
N GLY A 160 4.22 8.34 13.64
CA GLY A 160 3.62 7.04 13.38
C GLY A 160 4.40 5.84 13.95
N PHE A 161 5.73 5.98 14.04
CA PHE A 161 6.63 4.87 14.36
C PHE A 161 7.75 5.34 15.29
N PHE A 162 7.40 5.54 16.55
CA PHE A 162 8.30 6.07 17.56
C PHE A 162 8.19 5.29 18.87
N ALA A 163 9.31 4.83 19.37
CA ALA A 163 9.45 4.25 20.69
C ALA A 163 10.38 5.11 21.55
N HIS A 164 10.07 5.20 22.83
CA HIS A 164 10.91 5.87 23.81
C HIS A 164 10.65 5.29 25.20
N PRO A 165 11.67 5.11 26.07
CA PRO A 165 11.48 4.52 27.39
C PRO A 165 10.43 5.22 28.28
N ALA A 166 10.24 6.53 28.09
CA ALA A 166 9.21 7.28 28.82
C ALA A 166 7.79 6.84 28.40
N LEU A 167 7.54 6.61 27.09
CA LEU A 167 6.25 6.15 26.59
C LEU A 167 5.97 4.72 27.04
N THR A 168 6.98 3.86 27.08
CA THR A 168 6.84 2.49 27.59
C THR A 168 6.49 2.48 29.07
N ARG A 169 7.14 3.34 29.87
CA ARG A 169 6.83 3.48 31.32
C ARG A 169 5.45 4.07 31.57
N GLU A 170 5.00 5.01 30.74
CA GLU A 170 3.62 5.51 30.83
C GLU A 170 2.61 4.37 30.65
N ALA A 171 2.95 3.40 29.80
CA ALA A 171 2.14 2.20 29.49
C ALA A 171 0.64 2.49 29.29
N ALA A 172 0.31 3.72 28.91
CA ALA A 172 -1.04 4.10 28.52
C ALA A 172 -1.53 3.16 27.43
N ASP A 173 -2.80 2.96 27.27
CA ASP A 173 -3.37 2.05 26.28
C ASP A 173 -2.88 0.58 26.43
N GLY A 174 -2.50 0.16 27.64
CA GLY A 174 -2.07 -1.21 27.93
C GLY A 174 -0.75 -1.62 27.24
N GLY A 175 0.19 -0.67 27.05
CA GLY A 175 1.49 -0.91 26.43
C GLY A 175 1.45 -0.96 24.90
N GLN A 176 0.44 -0.36 24.27
CA GLN A 176 0.38 -0.21 22.82
C GLN A 176 1.22 0.99 22.40
N ILE A 177 2.44 0.74 21.94
CA ILE A 177 3.42 1.76 21.59
C ILE A 177 4.11 1.47 20.24
N ALA A 178 4.84 2.44 19.73
CA ALA A 178 5.67 2.43 18.53
C ALA A 178 4.95 2.28 17.21
N ASN A 179 3.99 1.37 17.06
CA ASN A 179 3.35 1.05 15.79
C ASN A 179 2.05 1.84 15.56
N TYR A 180 2.05 3.15 15.88
CA TYR A 180 0.84 3.97 15.79
C TYR A 180 0.29 4.03 14.36
N GLY A 181 1.17 4.08 13.34
CA GLY A 181 0.75 4.04 11.93
C GLY A 181 0.05 2.73 11.54
N LEU A 182 0.52 1.57 12.05
CA LEU A 182 -0.18 0.29 11.84
C LEU A 182 -1.51 0.23 12.62
N MET A 183 -1.54 0.81 13.82
CA MET A 183 -2.79 0.93 14.61
C MET A 183 -3.83 1.76 13.85
N ASP A 184 -3.40 2.87 13.19
CA ASP A 184 -4.25 3.71 12.36
C ASP A 184 -4.82 2.93 11.18
N GLN A 185 -4.00 2.14 10.48
CA GLN A 185 -4.42 1.30 9.36
C GLN A 185 -5.45 0.26 9.80
N ILE A 186 -5.24 -0.40 10.94
CA ILE A 186 -6.21 -1.36 11.52
C ILE A 186 -7.49 -0.65 11.93
N ALA A 187 -7.40 0.57 12.48
CA ALA A 187 -8.58 1.35 12.83
C ALA A 187 -9.40 1.75 11.58
N ALA A 188 -8.71 2.10 10.49
CA ALA A 188 -9.36 2.37 9.19
C ALA A 188 -10.04 1.12 8.64
N LEU A 189 -9.41 -0.06 8.70
CA LEU A 189 -10.04 -1.32 8.28
C LEU A 189 -11.26 -1.67 9.14
N ARG A 190 -11.21 -1.46 10.46
CA ARG A 190 -12.36 -1.62 11.34
C ARG A 190 -13.48 -0.63 11.01
N TRP A 191 -13.12 0.61 10.64
CA TRP A 191 -14.07 1.59 10.15
C TRP A 191 -14.74 1.12 8.84
N VAL A 192 -13.97 0.57 7.89
CA VAL A 192 -14.50 -0.03 6.66
C VAL A 192 -15.48 -1.15 6.97
N GLN A 193 -15.15 -2.06 7.88
CA GLN A 193 -16.06 -3.15 8.27
C GLN A 193 -17.42 -2.63 8.80
N ARG A 194 -17.42 -1.54 9.58
CA ARG A 194 -18.66 -0.97 10.14
C ARG A 194 -19.46 -0.14 9.15
N ASN A 195 -18.80 0.59 8.23
CA ASN A 195 -19.45 1.70 7.52
C ASN A 195 -19.55 1.54 6.00
N ILE A 196 -18.77 0.63 5.38
CA ILE A 196 -18.64 0.62 3.91
C ILE A 196 -19.94 0.26 3.18
N HIS A 197 -20.87 -0.41 3.86
CA HIS A 197 -22.19 -0.72 3.36
C HIS A 197 -23.00 0.54 3.00
N ALA A 198 -22.82 1.66 3.73
CA ALA A 198 -23.45 2.93 3.45
C ALA A 198 -23.01 3.52 2.09
N PHE A 199 -21.86 3.10 1.60
CA PHE A 199 -21.31 3.49 0.29
C PHE A 199 -21.55 2.42 -0.79
N GLY A 200 -22.39 1.41 -0.50
CA GLY A 200 -22.68 0.30 -1.42
C GLY A 200 -21.59 -0.77 -1.49
N GLY A 201 -20.56 -0.72 -0.65
CA GLY A 201 -19.51 -1.72 -0.56
C GLY A 201 -19.93 -2.96 0.23
N ASP A 202 -19.26 -4.07 -0.03
CA ASP A 202 -19.43 -5.35 0.65
C ASP A 202 -18.27 -5.59 1.63
N ALA A 203 -18.55 -5.48 2.93
CA ALA A 203 -17.55 -5.69 3.98
C ALA A 203 -16.96 -7.10 4.01
N SER A 204 -17.61 -8.09 3.40
CA SER A 204 -17.10 -9.46 3.25
C SER A 204 -16.17 -9.64 2.04
N ARG A 205 -15.95 -8.60 1.24
CA ARG A 205 -15.11 -8.61 0.03
C ARG A 205 -14.13 -7.44 0.00
N VAL A 206 -13.35 -7.31 1.08
CA VAL A 206 -12.33 -6.26 1.23
C VAL A 206 -10.99 -6.78 0.75
N THR A 207 -10.36 -6.07 -0.18
CA THR A 207 -8.98 -6.29 -0.64
C THR A 207 -8.12 -5.15 -0.11
N ILE A 208 -7.07 -5.45 0.64
CA ILE A 208 -6.04 -4.46 0.99
C ILE A 208 -4.96 -4.47 -0.07
N PHE A 209 -4.47 -3.28 -0.45
CA PHE A 209 -3.36 -3.18 -1.38
C PHE A 209 -2.52 -1.94 -1.12
N GLY A 210 -1.23 -2.03 -1.43
CA GLY A 210 -0.30 -0.94 -1.20
C GLY A 210 0.98 -1.13 -1.99
N GLN A 211 1.75 -0.06 -2.12
CA GLN A 211 3.02 -0.05 -2.82
C GLN A 211 4.15 0.40 -1.88
N SER A 212 5.36 -0.20 -2.00
CA SER A 212 6.51 0.16 -1.15
C SER A 212 6.18 -0.01 0.34
N ALA A 213 6.36 1.00 1.18
CA ALA A 213 5.97 0.97 2.59
C ALA A 213 4.47 0.61 2.79
N GLY A 214 3.60 0.95 1.84
CA GLY A 214 2.20 0.50 1.84
C GLY A 214 2.08 -1.00 1.61
N ALA A 215 2.93 -1.58 0.77
CA ALA A 215 2.99 -3.03 0.57
C ALA A 215 3.58 -3.74 1.82
N PHE A 216 4.62 -3.18 2.44
CA PHE A 216 5.11 -3.66 3.75
C PHE A 216 4.02 -3.60 4.83
N SER A 217 3.16 -2.56 4.77
CA SER A 217 1.99 -2.49 5.64
C SER A 217 1.01 -3.63 5.36
N VAL A 218 0.74 -3.95 4.09
CA VAL A 218 -0.10 -5.10 3.71
C VAL A 218 0.46 -6.40 4.29
N GLU A 219 1.76 -6.64 4.15
CA GLU A 219 2.45 -7.81 4.72
C GLU A 219 2.35 -7.86 6.25
N ALA A 220 2.59 -6.71 6.91
CA ALA A 220 2.46 -6.60 8.37
C ALA A 220 1.01 -6.82 8.84
N LEU A 221 0.01 -6.35 8.08
CA LEU A 221 -1.40 -6.60 8.36
C LEU A 221 -1.77 -8.07 8.15
N MET A 222 -1.21 -8.73 7.12
CA MET A 222 -1.39 -10.19 6.93
C MET A 222 -0.79 -10.98 8.10
N ALA A 223 0.35 -10.55 8.62
CA ALA A 223 1.02 -11.19 9.76
C ALA A 223 0.43 -10.81 11.13
N SER A 224 -0.41 -9.77 11.20
CA SER A 224 -0.94 -9.25 12.46
C SER A 224 -2.24 -9.94 12.89
N PRO A 225 -2.28 -10.63 14.03
CA PRO A 225 -3.53 -11.20 14.53
C PRO A 225 -4.61 -10.15 14.81
N ARG A 226 -4.23 -8.87 14.96
CA ARG A 226 -5.15 -7.75 15.19
C ARG A 226 -5.91 -7.32 13.92
N ALA A 227 -5.42 -7.75 12.74
CA ALA A 227 -6.02 -7.43 11.44
C ALA A 227 -6.74 -8.63 10.80
N HIS A 228 -6.62 -9.83 11.34
CA HIS A 228 -7.30 -11.01 10.81
C HIS A 228 -8.81 -10.81 10.77
N GLY A 229 -9.45 -11.20 9.67
CA GLY A 229 -10.88 -11.04 9.42
C GLY A 229 -11.33 -9.63 8.99
N LEU A 230 -10.44 -8.64 8.95
CA LEU A 230 -10.75 -7.30 8.48
C LEU A 230 -10.63 -7.15 6.96
N PHE A 231 -9.98 -8.10 6.29
CA PHE A 231 -9.82 -8.16 4.83
C PHE A 231 -9.86 -9.62 4.36
N HIS A 232 -10.05 -9.81 3.06
CA HIS A 232 -10.31 -11.11 2.44
C HIS A 232 -9.37 -11.40 1.26
N ARG A 233 -8.54 -10.42 0.86
CA ARG A 233 -7.54 -10.51 -0.21
C ARG A 233 -6.46 -9.48 0.04
N ALA A 234 -5.26 -9.73 -0.50
CA ALA A 234 -4.12 -8.85 -0.37
C ALA A 234 -3.39 -8.67 -1.70
N ILE A 235 -2.90 -7.45 -1.99
CA ILE A 235 -2.02 -7.18 -3.12
C ILE A 235 -0.80 -6.41 -2.60
N VAL A 236 0.39 -6.99 -2.81
CA VAL A 236 1.68 -6.49 -2.37
C VAL A 236 2.45 -5.98 -3.59
N MET A 237 2.51 -4.66 -3.75
CA MET A 237 3.17 -4.01 -4.89
C MET A 237 4.55 -3.48 -4.47
N SER A 238 5.63 -4.12 -4.91
CA SER A 238 7.01 -3.76 -4.53
C SER A 238 7.19 -3.68 -3.01
N GLY A 239 6.70 -4.71 -2.32
CA GLY A 239 6.82 -4.89 -0.88
C GLY A 239 8.06 -5.69 -0.52
N TYR A 240 8.01 -6.23 0.62
CA TYR A 240 8.89 -7.16 1.28
C TYR A 240 10.13 -6.55 1.95
N TYR A 241 10.09 -6.63 3.26
CA TYR A 241 11.20 -6.30 4.15
C TYR A 241 11.70 -7.57 4.85
N ARG A 242 12.89 -8.00 4.51
CA ARG A 242 13.56 -9.10 5.19
C ARG A 242 14.43 -8.67 6.37
N GLY A 243 14.64 -7.37 6.55
CA GLY A 243 15.32 -6.87 7.75
C GLY A 243 14.49 -7.22 8.98
N SER A 244 15.15 -7.64 10.06
CA SER A 244 14.46 -7.77 11.34
C SER A 244 14.01 -6.40 11.79
N TYR A 245 12.72 -6.22 12.01
CA TYR A 245 12.23 -5.05 12.71
C TYR A 245 12.90 -4.94 14.07
N PRO A 246 13.22 -3.74 14.56
CA PRO A 246 13.75 -3.58 15.91
C PRO A 246 12.72 -4.08 16.92
N ARG A 247 13.17 -4.67 18.00
CA ARG A 247 12.31 -4.89 19.17
C ARG A 247 12.16 -3.59 19.94
N ILE A 248 11.08 -3.45 20.70
CA ILE A 248 10.80 -2.21 21.42
C ILE A 248 11.97 -1.81 22.33
N SER A 249 12.31 -2.67 23.30
CA SER A 249 13.27 -2.35 24.37
C SER A 249 14.49 -3.28 24.43
N MET A 250 14.67 -4.14 23.44
CA MET A 250 15.74 -5.12 23.43
C MET A 250 16.59 -4.98 22.16
N SER A 251 17.86 -4.66 22.31
CA SER A 251 18.82 -4.64 21.20
C SER A 251 18.99 -6.05 20.59
N ALA A 252 19.26 -6.11 19.31
CA ALA A 252 19.48 -7.36 18.62
C ALA A 252 20.85 -7.97 19.00
N PRO A 253 20.99 -9.32 18.95
CA PRO A 253 22.28 -9.97 19.22
C PRO A 253 23.43 -9.53 18.30
N ASP A 254 23.10 -9.02 17.12
CA ASP A 254 24.07 -8.49 16.13
C ASP A 254 24.47 -7.02 16.40
N GLY A 255 24.09 -6.45 17.54
CA GLY A 255 24.42 -5.09 17.96
C GLY A 255 23.50 -3.99 17.42
N ARG A 256 22.45 -4.33 16.66
CA ARG A 256 21.44 -3.33 16.26
C ARG A 256 20.65 -2.87 17.47
N ARG A 257 20.42 -1.56 17.55
CA ARG A 257 19.69 -0.92 18.64
C ARG A 257 18.23 -1.36 18.69
N SER A 258 17.66 -1.28 19.88
CA SER A 258 16.20 -1.34 20.08
C SER A 258 15.53 -0.06 19.53
N ALA A 259 14.23 -0.13 19.31
CA ALA A 259 13.45 1.03 18.87
C ALA A 259 13.48 2.18 19.90
N GLU A 260 13.53 1.85 21.21
CA GLU A 260 13.67 2.85 22.28
C GLU A 260 15.03 3.53 22.27
N GLU A 261 16.12 2.78 22.07
CA GLU A 261 17.47 3.34 21.96
C GLU A 261 17.59 4.25 20.72
N ASP A 262 17.01 3.86 19.59
CA ASP A 262 16.98 4.68 18.39
C ASP A 262 16.16 5.96 18.59
N GLY A 263 15.00 5.85 19.22
CA GLY A 263 14.16 7.01 19.52
C GLY A 263 14.82 7.99 20.49
N ALA A 264 15.46 7.48 21.54
CA ALA A 264 16.22 8.33 22.48
C ALA A 264 17.43 8.99 21.81
N ALA A 265 18.17 8.27 20.95
CA ALA A 265 19.30 8.81 20.21
C ALA A 265 18.87 9.89 19.21
N ALA A 266 17.71 9.72 18.54
CA ALA A 266 17.16 10.74 17.66
C ALA A 266 16.86 12.05 18.40
N LEU A 267 16.20 11.97 19.56
CA LEU A 267 15.91 13.13 20.41
C LEU A 267 17.17 13.80 20.92
N LYS A 268 18.16 13.03 21.36
CA LYS A 268 19.46 13.56 21.77
C LYS A 268 20.15 14.35 20.64
N GLY A 269 19.98 13.90 19.39
CA GLY A 269 20.49 14.62 18.22
C GLY A 269 19.94 16.04 18.02
N ILE A 270 18.79 16.36 18.63
CA ILE A 270 18.18 17.71 18.65
C ILE A 270 18.26 18.35 20.04
N GLY A 271 19.10 17.83 20.96
CA GLY A 271 19.30 18.38 22.30
C GLY A 271 18.20 18.07 23.30
N VAL A 272 17.35 17.05 23.05
CA VAL A 272 16.27 16.64 23.95
C VAL A 272 16.64 15.34 24.64
N GLU A 273 16.92 15.44 25.95
CA GLU A 273 17.08 14.29 26.84
C GLU A 273 16.04 14.40 27.96
N THR A 274 15.04 13.54 27.97
CA THR A 274 13.94 13.62 28.93
C THR A 274 13.37 12.24 29.27
N THR A 275 12.81 12.14 30.45
CA THR A 275 11.98 10.99 30.87
C THR A 275 10.51 11.39 31.08
N ASP A 276 10.19 12.65 30.80
CA ASP A 276 8.85 13.21 30.96
C ASP A 276 8.10 13.15 29.61
N VAL A 277 6.99 12.44 29.59
CA VAL A 277 6.12 12.29 28.42
C VAL A 277 5.48 13.61 28.03
N ALA A 278 5.23 14.54 28.97
CA ALA A 278 4.67 15.84 28.66
C ALA A 278 5.65 16.68 27.83
N VAL A 279 6.95 16.63 28.14
CA VAL A 279 8.00 17.25 27.33
C VAL A 279 8.04 16.65 25.93
N LEU A 280 7.96 15.33 25.80
CA LEU A 280 7.91 14.66 24.49
C LEU A 280 6.70 15.14 23.67
N ARG A 281 5.50 15.16 24.28
CA ARG A 281 4.28 15.63 23.59
C ARG A 281 4.29 17.13 23.29
N GLY A 282 5.12 17.90 23.98
CA GLY A 282 5.34 19.34 23.76
C GLY A 282 6.26 19.65 22.57
N LEU A 283 6.94 18.66 21.98
CA LEU A 283 7.80 18.86 20.82
C LEU A 283 7.02 19.43 19.63
N THR A 284 7.61 20.42 18.95
CA THR A 284 6.98 21.04 17.79
C THR A 284 6.98 20.09 16.58
N ALA A 285 6.05 20.32 15.64
CA ALA A 285 6.02 19.61 14.37
C ALA A 285 7.37 19.67 13.64
N GLN A 286 8.00 20.85 13.63
CA GLN A 286 9.30 21.06 12.99
C GLN A 286 10.40 20.21 13.65
N GLN A 287 10.46 20.15 14.97
CA GLN A 287 11.42 19.29 15.68
C GLN A 287 11.24 17.83 15.29
N LEU A 288 10.00 17.33 15.24
CA LEU A 288 9.70 15.94 14.92
C LEU A 288 9.98 15.58 13.46
N THR A 289 9.70 16.48 12.52
CA THR A 289 9.95 16.25 11.09
C THR A 289 11.42 16.47 10.70
N SER A 290 12.21 17.14 11.54
CA SER A 290 13.65 17.33 11.36
C SER A 290 14.51 16.28 12.07
N LEU A 291 13.91 15.36 12.82
CA LEU A 291 14.66 14.29 13.45
C LEU A 291 15.43 13.49 12.39
N PRO A 292 16.70 13.16 12.65
CA PRO A 292 17.49 12.40 11.70
C PRO A 292 16.86 11.02 11.45
N PRO A 293 16.89 10.53 10.22
CA PRO A 293 16.42 9.18 9.96
C PRO A 293 17.29 8.18 10.74
N HIS A 294 16.65 7.31 11.52
CA HIS A 294 17.27 6.17 12.18
C HIS A 294 16.81 4.88 11.52
N GLY A 295 17.72 3.91 11.40
CA GLY A 295 17.45 2.68 10.69
C GLY A 295 17.11 2.94 9.22
N PHE A 296 16.17 2.17 8.68
CA PHE A 296 15.70 2.37 7.32
C PHE A 296 14.72 3.58 7.28
N ASN A 297 15.25 4.82 7.21
CA ASN A 297 14.53 6.11 7.12
C ASN A 297 13.88 6.69 8.38
N GLY A 298 14.17 6.19 9.60
CA GLY A 298 13.77 6.88 10.83
C GLY A 298 12.29 6.82 11.14
N GLY A 299 11.75 5.65 11.26
CA GLY A 299 10.35 5.41 11.59
C GLY A 299 9.81 4.19 10.87
N ILE A 300 10.27 2.99 11.24
CA ILE A 300 9.74 1.73 10.71
C ILE A 300 8.94 1.02 11.81
N PRO A 301 8.06 0.07 11.47
CA PRO A 301 7.42 -0.78 12.45
C PRO A 301 8.42 -1.47 13.37
N ALA A 302 8.01 -1.75 14.60
CA ALA A 302 8.81 -2.48 15.59
C ALA A 302 8.08 -3.75 16.02
N ILE A 303 8.84 -4.78 16.41
CA ILE A 303 8.28 -5.98 17.02
C ILE A 303 7.81 -5.62 18.44
N ASP A 304 6.49 -5.48 18.59
CA ASP A 304 5.81 -5.09 19.83
C ASP A 304 5.08 -6.26 20.51
N GLY A 305 5.10 -7.45 19.89
CA GLY A 305 4.42 -8.64 20.39
C GLY A 305 2.88 -8.60 20.28
N ARG A 306 2.30 -7.57 19.63
CA ARG A 306 0.84 -7.35 19.55
C ARG A 306 0.33 -7.05 18.15
N TYR A 307 0.90 -6.06 17.48
CA TYR A 307 0.61 -5.67 16.09
C TYR A 307 1.60 -6.32 15.14
N VAL A 308 2.87 -6.30 15.50
CA VAL A 308 3.97 -7.06 14.90
C VAL A 308 4.47 -8.04 15.95
N VAL A 309 3.96 -9.27 15.90
CA VAL A 309 4.22 -10.27 16.97
C VAL A 309 5.68 -10.75 16.93
N GLU A 310 6.20 -10.88 15.71
CA GLU A 310 7.55 -11.37 15.44
C GLU A 310 8.01 -10.88 14.08
N ASP A 311 9.17 -11.30 13.65
CA ASP A 311 9.66 -11.05 12.28
C ASP A 311 8.67 -11.61 11.24
N LEU A 312 8.34 -10.80 10.21
CA LEU A 312 7.34 -11.15 9.21
C LEU A 312 7.69 -12.46 8.48
N TRP A 313 8.98 -12.66 8.17
CA TRP A 313 9.43 -13.88 7.53
C TRP A 313 9.13 -15.13 8.37
N THR A 314 9.33 -15.04 9.67
CA THR A 314 9.00 -16.12 10.61
C THR A 314 7.52 -16.43 10.62
N THR A 315 6.66 -15.40 10.56
CA THR A 315 5.21 -15.58 10.50
C THR A 315 4.79 -16.30 9.22
N PHE A 316 5.26 -15.84 8.04
CA PHE A 316 4.94 -16.48 6.76
C PHE A 316 5.54 -17.88 6.62
N ARG A 317 6.75 -18.11 7.15
CA ARG A 317 7.36 -19.44 7.16
C ARG A 317 6.55 -20.44 7.99
N SER A 318 5.90 -19.97 9.04
CA SER A 318 5.13 -20.79 9.97
C SER A 318 3.65 -20.93 9.58
N GLY A 319 3.19 -20.28 8.51
CA GLY A 319 1.79 -20.30 8.05
C GLY A 319 0.82 -19.62 9.02
N ARG A 320 1.31 -18.60 9.77
CA ARG A 320 0.48 -17.86 10.74
C ARG A 320 -0.06 -16.53 10.19
N GLU A 321 0.25 -16.23 8.95
CA GLU A 321 -0.32 -15.10 8.22
C GLU A 321 -1.80 -15.33 7.89
N ALA A 322 -2.51 -14.26 7.53
CA ALA A 322 -3.92 -14.34 7.12
C ALA A 322 -4.08 -15.26 5.89
N PRO A 323 -4.96 -16.27 5.93
CA PRO A 323 -5.14 -17.28 4.88
C PRO A 323 -5.99 -16.74 3.72
N VAL A 324 -5.56 -15.68 3.08
CA VAL A 324 -6.30 -15.00 2.01
C VAL A 324 -5.56 -15.08 0.67
N PRO A 325 -6.25 -15.12 -0.48
CA PRO A 325 -5.58 -15.01 -1.78
C PRO A 325 -4.71 -13.76 -1.87
N MET A 326 -3.54 -13.88 -2.51
CA MET A 326 -2.55 -12.81 -2.59
C MET A 326 -2.01 -12.62 -4.02
N ILE A 327 -1.89 -11.36 -4.46
CA ILE A 327 -1.06 -10.97 -5.59
C ILE A 327 0.21 -10.32 -5.03
N VAL A 328 1.37 -10.69 -5.56
CA VAL A 328 2.64 -10.03 -5.24
C VAL A 328 3.43 -9.73 -6.51
N GLY A 329 4.11 -8.62 -6.54
CA GLY A 329 4.98 -8.31 -7.68
C GLY A 329 5.76 -7.04 -7.50
N ALA A 330 6.59 -6.78 -8.50
CA ALA A 330 7.53 -5.68 -8.50
C ALA A 330 7.63 -5.05 -9.88
N THR A 331 8.17 -3.84 -9.95
CA THR A 331 8.58 -3.23 -11.20
C THR A 331 9.85 -3.91 -11.73
N SER A 332 10.14 -3.70 -12.99
CA SER A 332 11.31 -4.33 -13.64
C SER A 332 12.65 -3.74 -13.23
N GLN A 333 12.64 -2.55 -12.61
CA GLN A 333 13.83 -1.81 -12.17
C GLN A 333 13.54 -1.06 -10.86
N GLU A 334 13.47 -1.77 -9.75
CA GLU A 334 13.11 -1.21 -8.42
C GLU A 334 14.14 -0.20 -7.90
N THR A 335 15.42 -0.45 -8.16
CA THR A 335 16.52 0.43 -7.73
C THR A 335 17.23 1.04 -8.95
N PRO A 336 17.64 2.29 -8.87
CA PRO A 336 18.48 2.87 -9.93
C PRO A 336 19.81 2.13 -10.04
N LEU A 337 20.46 2.24 -11.19
CA LEU A 337 21.83 1.77 -11.34
C LEU A 337 22.72 2.52 -10.33
N LEU A 338 23.34 1.78 -9.43
CA LEU A 338 24.20 2.37 -8.41
C LEU A 338 25.46 2.97 -9.03
N PRO A 339 26.00 4.07 -8.49
CA PRO A 339 27.30 4.59 -8.88
C PRO A 339 28.41 3.54 -8.75
N PRO A 340 29.47 3.57 -9.59
CA PRO A 340 30.51 2.53 -9.59
C PRO A 340 31.13 2.28 -8.21
N GLU A 341 31.40 3.34 -7.45
CA GLU A 341 31.96 3.26 -6.10
C GLU A 341 31.02 2.58 -5.10
N VAL A 342 29.71 2.81 -5.21
CA VAL A 342 28.71 2.15 -4.37
C VAL A 342 28.55 0.69 -4.77
N ARG A 343 28.60 0.37 -6.07
CA ARG A 343 28.61 -1.02 -6.55
C ARG A 343 29.79 -1.79 -5.99
N ALA A 344 31.00 -1.21 -6.05
CA ALA A 344 32.19 -1.84 -5.49
C ALA A 344 32.04 -2.15 -3.99
N GLN A 345 31.42 -1.25 -3.23
CA GLN A 345 31.11 -1.48 -1.81
C GLN A 345 30.09 -2.62 -1.63
N VAL A 346 29.02 -2.65 -2.42
CA VAL A 346 28.02 -3.73 -2.39
C VAL A 346 28.68 -5.07 -2.70
N HIS A 347 29.54 -5.14 -3.74
CA HIS A 347 30.28 -6.36 -4.06
C HIS A 347 31.21 -6.80 -2.93
N ALA A 348 31.94 -5.86 -2.31
CA ALA A 348 32.81 -6.15 -1.19
C ALA A 348 32.05 -6.64 0.06
N VAL A 349 30.81 -6.18 0.24
CA VAL A 349 29.92 -6.67 1.30
C VAL A 349 29.41 -8.06 0.95
N LEU A 350 28.91 -8.28 -0.28
CA LEU A 350 28.43 -9.59 -0.73
C LEU A 350 29.54 -10.66 -0.60
N ALA A 351 30.76 -10.35 -1.00
CA ALA A 351 31.90 -11.26 -0.92
C ALA A 351 32.21 -11.74 0.53
N LYS A 352 31.69 -11.07 1.55
CA LYS A 352 31.78 -11.54 2.95
C LYS A 352 30.73 -12.59 3.31
N PHE A 353 29.67 -12.70 2.51
CA PHE A 353 28.53 -13.57 2.78
C PHE A 353 28.36 -14.70 1.78
N ILE A 354 29.07 -14.66 0.65
CA ILE A 354 29.00 -15.66 -0.41
C ILE A 354 30.38 -16.28 -0.66
N SER A 355 30.40 -17.56 -0.98
CA SER A 355 31.61 -18.26 -1.45
C SER A 355 31.96 -17.89 -2.88
N PRO A 356 33.21 -18.11 -3.35
CA PRO A 356 33.57 -17.93 -4.75
C PRO A 356 32.72 -18.76 -5.74
N ALA A 357 32.22 -19.93 -5.31
CA ALA A 357 31.36 -20.76 -6.13
C ALA A 357 29.94 -20.14 -6.28
N GLU A 358 29.39 -19.53 -5.23
CA GLU A 358 28.12 -18.80 -5.28
C GLU A 358 28.24 -17.53 -6.12
N GLU A 359 29.36 -16.82 -6.02
CA GLU A 359 29.65 -15.65 -6.88
C GLU A 359 29.69 -16.05 -8.36
N ALA A 360 30.41 -17.11 -8.69
CA ALA A 360 30.45 -17.64 -10.05
C ALA A 360 29.06 -18.05 -10.55
N ALA A 361 28.25 -18.68 -9.71
CA ALA A 361 26.89 -19.04 -10.03
C ALA A 361 25.98 -17.80 -10.27
N LEU A 362 26.14 -16.74 -9.48
CA LEU A 362 25.46 -15.47 -9.72
C LEU A 362 25.87 -14.86 -11.05
N LEU A 363 27.17 -14.73 -11.32
CA LEU A 363 27.68 -14.19 -12.59
C LEU A 363 27.10 -14.95 -13.79
N LEU A 364 27.00 -16.28 -13.69
CA LEU A 364 26.41 -17.10 -14.75
C LEU A 364 24.95 -16.77 -15.01
N VAL A 365 24.11 -16.72 -13.97
CA VAL A 365 22.67 -16.48 -14.13
C VAL A 365 22.32 -15.03 -14.48
N TYR A 366 23.25 -14.09 -14.21
CA TYR A 366 23.11 -12.69 -14.60
C TYR A 366 23.72 -12.36 -15.97
N GLY A 367 24.40 -13.32 -16.61
CA GLY A 367 25.08 -13.08 -17.89
C GLY A 367 26.36 -12.25 -17.76
N GLY A 368 27.06 -12.36 -16.64
CA GLY A 368 28.29 -11.67 -16.31
C GLY A 368 28.11 -10.45 -15.40
N GLN A 369 29.21 -9.75 -15.16
CA GLN A 369 29.32 -8.64 -14.21
C GLN A 369 28.34 -7.51 -14.52
N GLN A 370 28.22 -7.12 -15.80
CA GLN A 370 27.32 -6.03 -16.21
C GLN A 370 25.85 -6.33 -15.87
N GLY A 371 25.38 -7.54 -16.16
CA GLY A 371 24.00 -7.93 -15.85
C GLY A 371 23.75 -7.98 -14.34
N LEU A 372 24.74 -8.45 -13.56
CA LEU A 372 24.70 -8.45 -12.11
C LEU A 372 24.58 -7.01 -11.57
N ASP A 373 25.46 -6.11 -12.02
CA ASP A 373 25.47 -4.69 -11.60
C ASP A 373 24.15 -3.98 -11.89
N GLN A 374 23.52 -4.29 -13.02
CA GLN A 374 22.26 -3.65 -13.44
C GLN A 374 21.05 -4.13 -12.66
N SER A 375 21.03 -5.37 -12.19
CA SER A 375 19.80 -5.99 -11.70
C SER A 375 19.86 -6.41 -10.23
N LEU A 376 21.05 -6.62 -9.66
CA LEU A 376 21.21 -7.19 -8.32
C LEU A 376 20.43 -6.41 -7.24
N GLY A 377 20.52 -5.07 -7.25
CA GLY A 377 19.85 -4.24 -6.27
C GLY A 377 18.33 -4.45 -6.28
N SER A 378 17.72 -4.48 -7.47
CA SER A 378 16.27 -4.69 -7.65
C SER A 378 15.86 -6.12 -7.28
N ASP A 379 16.65 -7.10 -7.75
CA ASP A 379 16.35 -8.52 -7.54
C ASP A 379 16.52 -8.92 -6.08
N PHE A 380 17.60 -8.45 -5.43
CA PHE A 380 17.91 -8.74 -4.02
C PHE A 380 16.94 -8.06 -3.04
N SER A 381 16.63 -6.79 -3.29
CA SER A 381 15.80 -6.01 -2.34
C SER A 381 14.31 -6.28 -2.48
N PHE A 382 13.84 -6.76 -3.65
CA PHE A 382 12.41 -6.91 -3.92
C PHE A 382 12.06 -8.25 -4.58
N ALA A 383 12.45 -8.49 -5.82
CA ALA A 383 11.84 -9.52 -6.65
C ALA A 383 12.08 -10.95 -6.15
N ALA A 384 13.31 -11.28 -5.69
CA ALA A 384 13.62 -12.59 -5.12
C ALA A 384 12.83 -12.86 -3.84
N LEU A 385 12.65 -11.83 -3.03
CA LEU A 385 11.95 -11.91 -1.75
C LEU A 385 10.45 -12.08 -1.95
N LEU A 386 9.84 -11.30 -2.87
CA LEU A 386 8.43 -11.43 -3.24
C LEU A 386 8.13 -12.81 -3.85
N ARG A 387 9.06 -13.36 -4.65
CA ARG A 387 8.96 -14.74 -5.11
C ARG A 387 8.92 -15.72 -3.94
N SER A 388 9.84 -15.59 -3.00
CA SER A 388 9.90 -16.45 -1.82
C SER A 388 8.65 -16.31 -0.94
N LEU A 389 8.13 -15.07 -0.77
CA LEU A 389 6.90 -14.80 -0.04
C LEU A 389 5.70 -15.54 -0.67
N ALA A 390 5.54 -15.43 -2.01
CA ALA A 390 4.48 -16.13 -2.71
C ALA A 390 4.58 -17.66 -2.55
N GLN A 391 5.79 -18.20 -2.61
CA GLN A 391 6.02 -19.64 -2.43
C GLN A 391 5.68 -20.10 -1.02
N LEU A 392 6.14 -19.38 0.02
CA LEU A 392 5.80 -19.70 1.41
C LEU A 392 4.28 -19.71 1.61
N HIS A 393 3.59 -18.68 1.15
CA HIS A 393 2.13 -18.60 1.25
C HIS A 393 1.42 -19.76 0.55
N MET A 394 1.95 -20.21 -0.60
CA MET A 394 1.43 -21.37 -1.32
C MET A 394 1.70 -22.70 -0.61
N THR A 395 2.83 -22.87 0.10
CA THR A 395 3.10 -24.09 0.87
C THR A 395 2.10 -24.33 1.98
N HIS A 396 1.42 -23.27 2.41
CA HIS A 396 0.32 -23.33 3.38
C HIS A 396 -1.07 -23.46 2.73
N GLY A 397 -1.13 -23.74 1.41
CA GLY A 397 -2.39 -23.98 0.69
C GLY A 397 -3.12 -22.71 0.23
N HIS A 398 -2.48 -21.54 0.31
CA HIS A 398 -3.12 -20.28 -0.05
C HIS A 398 -2.79 -19.86 -1.48
N ALA A 399 -3.79 -19.36 -2.22
CA ALA A 399 -3.62 -18.95 -3.60
C ALA A 399 -2.71 -17.71 -3.70
N SER A 400 -1.66 -17.81 -4.52
CA SER A 400 -0.74 -16.70 -4.80
C SER A 400 -0.55 -16.50 -6.29
N TYR A 401 -0.45 -15.25 -6.71
CA TYR A 401 -0.23 -14.81 -8.08
C TYR A 401 0.93 -13.83 -8.11
N ARG A 402 1.81 -13.96 -9.12
CA ARG A 402 2.98 -13.10 -9.24
C ARG A 402 2.91 -12.25 -10.49
N TYR A 403 3.44 -11.02 -10.41
CA TYR A 403 3.63 -10.19 -11.60
C TYR A 403 5.02 -9.55 -11.64
N ARG A 404 5.40 -9.11 -12.84
CA ARG A 404 6.45 -8.13 -13.08
C ARG A 404 5.90 -7.03 -13.97
N PHE A 405 6.07 -5.77 -13.54
CA PHE A 405 5.62 -4.61 -14.32
C PHE A 405 6.82 -3.99 -15.03
N ALA A 406 6.86 -4.07 -16.35
CA ALA A 406 7.98 -3.67 -17.20
C ALA A 406 7.60 -2.64 -18.29
N ALA A 407 6.34 -2.23 -18.35
CA ALA A 407 5.90 -1.23 -19.32
C ALA A 407 6.58 0.11 -19.04
N LEU A 408 7.40 0.58 -19.97
CA LEU A 408 8.13 1.83 -19.88
C LEU A 408 7.61 2.81 -20.94
N PRO A 409 7.08 3.98 -20.54
CA PRO A 409 6.60 4.98 -21.51
C PRO A 409 7.67 5.43 -22.49
N ALA A 410 7.28 5.66 -23.75
CA ALA A 410 8.22 6.12 -24.78
C ALA A 410 8.90 7.45 -24.42
N SER A 411 8.28 8.27 -23.57
CA SER A 411 8.83 9.54 -23.07
C SER A 411 9.76 9.39 -21.89
N ALA A 412 9.95 8.18 -21.36
CA ALA A 412 10.88 7.93 -20.26
C ALA A 412 12.34 8.10 -20.74
N PRO A 413 13.26 8.52 -19.88
CA PRO A 413 14.67 8.64 -20.23
C PRO A 413 15.25 7.33 -20.76
N SER A 414 15.99 7.37 -21.87
CA SER A 414 16.65 6.19 -22.49
C SER A 414 17.71 5.55 -21.59
N THR A 415 18.12 6.22 -20.53
CA THR A 415 19.04 5.70 -19.51
C THR A 415 18.39 4.72 -18.52
N LEU A 416 17.06 4.63 -18.51
CA LEU A 416 16.36 3.67 -17.67
C LEU A 416 16.42 2.28 -18.29
N LEU A 417 16.74 1.29 -17.47
CA LEU A 417 16.81 -0.12 -17.86
C LEU A 417 15.45 -0.85 -17.72
N GLY A 418 14.48 -0.18 -17.13
CA GLY A 418 13.13 -0.70 -16.90
C GLY A 418 12.28 0.29 -16.12
N LEU A 419 11.04 -0.11 -15.80
CA LEU A 419 10.14 0.71 -15.01
C LEU A 419 10.66 0.85 -13.58
N PRO A 420 10.91 2.06 -13.07
CA PRO A 420 11.43 2.28 -11.73
C PRO A 420 10.36 2.07 -10.66
N HIS A 421 10.83 2.00 -9.40
CA HIS A 421 9.99 1.89 -8.21
C HIS A 421 8.83 2.86 -8.20
N ALA A 422 7.63 2.38 -7.87
CA ALA A 422 6.35 3.12 -7.88
C ALA A 422 5.85 3.55 -9.27
N GLY A 423 6.54 3.18 -10.34
CA GLY A 423 6.12 3.50 -11.72
C GLY A 423 4.81 2.83 -12.14
N ASP A 424 4.45 1.73 -11.51
CA ASP A 424 3.23 0.97 -11.77
C ASP A 424 1.94 1.58 -11.16
N ILE A 425 2.05 2.49 -10.18
CA ILE A 425 0.89 3.07 -9.49
C ILE A 425 -0.07 3.73 -10.50
N ALA A 426 0.44 4.63 -11.36
CA ALA A 426 -0.41 5.36 -12.30
C ALA A 426 -1.10 4.43 -13.32
N TYR A 427 -0.47 3.31 -13.69
CA TYR A 427 -1.09 2.29 -14.53
C TYR A 427 -2.22 1.57 -13.79
N VAL A 428 -1.96 1.12 -12.57
CA VAL A 428 -2.93 0.38 -11.75
C VAL A 428 -4.15 1.22 -11.38
N PHE A 429 -3.99 2.53 -11.19
CA PHE A 429 -5.10 3.45 -10.88
C PHE A 429 -5.78 4.06 -12.11
N GLY A 430 -5.19 3.92 -13.31
CA GLY A 430 -5.67 4.58 -14.51
C GLY A 430 -5.49 6.10 -14.49
N THR A 431 -4.53 6.58 -13.71
CA THR A 431 -4.22 7.99 -13.48
C THR A 431 -3.01 8.46 -14.29
N LEU A 432 -2.93 8.03 -15.54
CA LEU A 432 -1.74 8.19 -16.38
C LEU A 432 -1.28 9.66 -16.56
N ALA A 433 -2.21 10.61 -16.50
CA ALA A 433 -1.90 12.05 -16.53
C ALA A 433 -1.13 12.53 -15.28
N ALA A 434 -1.22 11.81 -14.17
CA ALA A 434 -0.48 12.06 -12.93
C ALA A 434 0.76 11.15 -12.79
N GLY A 435 1.12 10.41 -13.83
CA GLY A 435 2.31 9.57 -13.89
C GLY A 435 3.60 10.38 -13.98
N MET A 436 4.73 9.70 -13.81
CA MET A 436 6.07 10.34 -13.86
C MET A 436 6.41 10.91 -15.23
N TRP A 437 5.85 10.36 -16.30
CA TRP A 437 6.14 10.72 -17.69
C TRP A 437 4.85 10.84 -18.50
N LYS A 438 4.95 11.52 -19.66
CA LYS A 438 3.84 11.58 -20.60
C LYS A 438 3.56 10.19 -21.18
N MET A 439 2.36 9.69 -20.98
CA MET A 439 1.92 8.39 -21.42
C MET A 439 1.05 8.46 -22.67
N ASP A 440 1.11 7.43 -23.51
CA ASP A 440 0.44 7.36 -24.83
C ASP A 440 -0.71 6.34 -24.86
N ALA A 441 -1.14 5.94 -26.06
CA ALA A 441 -2.23 4.97 -26.24
C ALA A 441 -1.85 3.54 -25.84
N ARG A 442 -0.56 3.16 -25.94
CA ARG A 442 -0.06 1.84 -25.50
C ARG A 442 -0.08 1.77 -23.98
N ASP A 443 0.37 2.82 -23.31
CA ASP A 443 0.32 2.92 -21.86
C ASP A 443 -1.11 2.81 -21.35
N ARG A 444 -2.08 3.42 -22.05
CA ARG A 444 -3.51 3.27 -21.71
C ARG A 444 -3.98 1.82 -21.81
N ALA A 445 -3.60 1.10 -22.88
CA ALA A 445 -3.97 -0.30 -23.05
C ALA A 445 -3.38 -1.20 -21.94
N VAL A 446 -2.13 -0.95 -21.52
CA VAL A 446 -1.51 -1.65 -20.39
C VAL A 446 -2.21 -1.30 -19.09
N SER A 447 -2.54 -0.04 -18.86
CA SER A 447 -3.28 0.42 -17.69
C SER A 447 -4.66 -0.23 -17.60
N ASP A 448 -5.41 -0.27 -18.71
CA ASP A 448 -6.72 -0.93 -18.76
C ASP A 448 -6.60 -2.42 -18.44
N ALA A 449 -5.55 -3.09 -18.94
CA ALA A 449 -5.29 -4.48 -18.61
C ALA A 449 -5.01 -4.66 -17.11
N ALA A 450 -4.10 -3.88 -16.54
CA ALA A 450 -3.78 -3.94 -15.12
C ALA A 450 -5.02 -3.72 -14.26
N MET A 451 -5.81 -2.67 -14.53
CA MET A 451 -7.04 -2.39 -13.80
C MET A 451 -8.05 -3.54 -13.88
N ASP A 452 -8.22 -4.17 -15.07
CA ASP A 452 -9.15 -5.29 -15.23
C ASP A 452 -8.75 -6.48 -14.33
N TYR A 453 -7.45 -6.79 -14.24
CA TYR A 453 -6.94 -7.87 -13.38
C TYR A 453 -7.10 -7.55 -11.89
N TRP A 454 -6.78 -6.33 -11.43
CA TRP A 454 -6.93 -5.91 -10.03
C TRP A 454 -8.40 -5.92 -9.62
N VAL A 455 -9.30 -5.41 -10.47
CA VAL A 455 -10.74 -5.40 -10.24
C VAL A 455 -11.29 -6.83 -10.16
N GLU A 456 -10.89 -7.71 -11.07
CA GLU A 456 -11.36 -9.09 -11.05
C GLU A 456 -10.86 -9.85 -9.81
N PHE A 457 -9.61 -9.61 -9.42
CA PHE A 457 -9.10 -10.16 -8.17
C PHE A 457 -9.90 -9.67 -6.96
N ALA A 458 -10.24 -8.38 -6.90
CA ALA A 458 -11.08 -7.84 -5.84
C ALA A 458 -12.50 -8.45 -5.83
N ARG A 459 -13.03 -8.84 -6.99
CA ARG A 459 -14.34 -9.50 -7.10
C ARG A 459 -14.33 -10.95 -6.65
N SER A 460 -13.38 -11.74 -7.16
CA SER A 460 -13.41 -13.19 -7.11
C SER A 460 -12.29 -13.83 -6.28
N GLY A 461 -11.20 -13.12 -6.00
CA GLY A 461 -9.96 -13.67 -5.47
C GLY A 461 -9.09 -14.37 -6.52
N ARG A 462 -9.50 -14.31 -7.79
CA ARG A 462 -8.76 -14.86 -8.95
C ARG A 462 -8.57 -13.77 -9.99
N PRO A 463 -7.35 -13.38 -10.35
CA PRO A 463 -7.11 -12.30 -11.30
C PRO A 463 -7.24 -12.81 -12.74
N THR A 464 -8.43 -13.22 -13.16
CA THR A 464 -8.66 -13.78 -14.52
C THR A 464 -9.96 -13.21 -15.08
N PRO A 465 -9.95 -11.95 -15.57
CA PRO A 465 -11.11 -11.36 -16.21
C PRO A 465 -11.44 -12.10 -17.52
N PRO A 466 -12.73 -12.27 -17.87
CA PRO A 466 -13.17 -13.15 -18.99
C PRO A 466 -12.58 -12.79 -20.36
N HIS A 467 -12.19 -11.55 -20.58
CA HIS A 467 -11.69 -11.03 -21.87
C HIS A 467 -10.17 -10.84 -21.92
N ARG A 468 -9.46 -11.34 -20.91
CA ARG A 468 -8.00 -11.26 -20.81
C ARG A 468 -7.38 -12.64 -20.69
N PRO A 469 -6.09 -12.83 -21.02
CA PRO A 469 -5.38 -14.07 -20.71
C PRO A 469 -5.51 -14.48 -19.25
N ALA A 470 -5.64 -15.76 -18.98
CA ALA A 470 -5.69 -16.26 -17.61
C ALA A 470 -4.38 -15.95 -16.88
N TRP A 471 -4.47 -15.39 -15.68
CA TRP A 471 -3.30 -15.17 -14.84
C TRP A 471 -2.95 -16.49 -14.14
N PRO A 472 -1.77 -17.07 -14.39
CA PRO A 472 -1.39 -18.34 -13.79
C PRO A 472 -1.14 -18.17 -12.28
N SER A 473 -1.34 -19.23 -11.53
CA SER A 473 -0.84 -19.32 -10.15
C SER A 473 0.68 -19.13 -10.13
N ALA A 474 1.22 -18.70 -9.00
CA ALA A 474 2.67 -18.51 -8.84
C ALA A 474 3.47 -19.82 -8.78
N ALA A 475 2.83 -20.99 -8.96
CA ALA A 475 3.48 -22.27 -9.11
C ALA A 475 4.39 -22.29 -10.34
N ASP A 476 5.44 -23.12 -10.29
CA ASP A 476 6.37 -23.35 -11.41
C ASP A 476 6.98 -22.06 -11.99
N ASP A 477 7.19 -21.08 -11.11
CA ASP A 477 7.71 -19.76 -11.45
C ASP A 477 6.90 -18.98 -12.49
N GLN A 478 5.59 -19.24 -12.62
CA GLN A 478 4.72 -18.49 -13.50
C GLN A 478 4.49 -17.05 -12.99
N ILE A 479 4.40 -16.13 -13.94
CA ILE A 479 4.09 -14.72 -13.68
C ILE A 479 3.12 -14.17 -14.73
N MET A 480 2.47 -13.06 -14.40
CA MET A 480 1.92 -12.13 -15.38
C MET A 480 2.95 -11.02 -15.65
N LEU A 481 3.45 -10.93 -16.87
CA LEU A 481 4.30 -9.84 -17.32
C LEU A 481 3.40 -8.73 -17.90
N PHE A 482 3.52 -7.52 -17.34
CA PHE A 482 2.96 -6.30 -17.93
C PHE A 482 4.10 -5.54 -18.61
N ASP A 483 4.13 -5.55 -19.93
CA ASP A 483 5.12 -4.84 -20.75
C ASP A 483 4.43 -3.90 -21.75
N ASN A 484 5.21 -3.28 -22.63
CA ASN A 484 4.69 -2.34 -23.63
C ASN A 484 3.73 -2.97 -24.66
N ASP A 485 3.69 -4.29 -24.76
CA ASP A 485 2.77 -5.04 -25.64
C ASP A 485 1.51 -5.52 -24.89
N GLY A 486 1.41 -5.30 -23.57
CA GLY A 486 0.26 -5.64 -22.75
C GLY A 486 0.56 -6.61 -21.60
N ALA A 487 -0.43 -7.44 -21.24
CA ALA A 487 -0.33 -8.41 -20.17
C ALA A 487 -0.16 -9.81 -20.73
N LYS A 488 0.90 -10.52 -20.35
CA LYS A 488 1.28 -11.85 -20.88
C LYS A 488 1.59 -12.83 -19.76
N PRO A 489 0.88 -13.98 -19.67
CA PRO A 489 1.29 -15.06 -18.77
C PRO A 489 2.55 -15.74 -19.33
N GLN A 490 3.54 -15.97 -18.47
CA GLN A 490 4.78 -16.66 -18.87
C GLN A 490 5.50 -17.27 -17.67
N VAL A 491 6.45 -18.16 -17.93
CA VAL A 491 7.47 -18.53 -16.96
C VAL A 491 8.40 -17.33 -16.75
N ASP A 492 8.75 -17.03 -15.50
CA ASP A 492 9.63 -15.93 -15.16
C ASP A 492 11.06 -16.19 -15.67
N ASP A 493 11.47 -15.46 -16.68
CA ASP A 493 12.82 -15.53 -17.28
C ASP A 493 13.93 -15.15 -16.29
N ARG A 494 13.60 -14.52 -15.17
CA ARG A 494 14.53 -14.17 -14.07
C ARG A 494 14.51 -15.19 -12.93
N ALA A 495 13.72 -16.26 -13.02
CA ALA A 495 13.57 -17.24 -11.93
C ALA A 495 14.89 -17.84 -11.45
N ALA A 496 15.84 -18.09 -12.37
CA ALA A 496 17.17 -18.61 -12.01
C ALA A 496 17.96 -17.65 -11.12
N ARG A 497 17.89 -16.33 -11.38
CA ARG A 497 18.51 -15.28 -10.56
C ARG A 497 17.92 -15.28 -9.15
N TYR A 498 16.60 -15.31 -9.04
CA TYR A 498 15.89 -15.29 -7.75
C TYR A 498 16.16 -16.55 -6.91
N LYS A 499 16.28 -17.72 -7.56
CA LYS A 499 16.66 -18.98 -6.89
C LYS A 499 18.08 -18.91 -6.34
N ALA A 500 19.01 -18.37 -7.12
CA ALA A 500 20.40 -18.19 -6.67
C ALA A 500 20.48 -17.24 -5.48
N LEU A 501 19.77 -16.10 -5.55
CA LEU A 501 19.69 -15.14 -4.43
C LEU A 501 19.01 -15.73 -3.20
N ALA A 502 17.92 -16.49 -3.34
CA ALA A 502 17.23 -17.09 -2.22
C ALA A 502 18.13 -18.02 -1.39
N ARG A 503 19.00 -18.81 -2.04
CA ARG A 503 19.98 -19.67 -1.35
C ARG A 503 20.99 -18.90 -0.53
N ILE A 504 21.42 -17.72 -1.01
CA ILE A 504 22.35 -16.85 -0.30
C ILE A 504 21.67 -16.20 0.90
N VAL A 505 20.44 -15.79 0.70
CA VAL A 505 19.67 -15.00 1.67
C VAL A 505 19.03 -15.91 2.73
N ASP A 506 18.68 -17.13 2.39
CA ASP A 506 18.14 -18.15 3.30
C ASP A 506 18.81 -19.51 3.05
N PRO A 507 19.96 -19.77 3.68
CA PRO A 507 20.69 -21.04 3.51
C PRO A 507 19.90 -22.28 3.93
N LYS A 508 18.74 -22.10 4.56
CA LYS A 508 17.82 -23.17 4.98
C LYS A 508 16.61 -23.34 4.06
N SER A 509 16.53 -22.56 2.96
CA SER A 509 15.47 -22.66 1.95
C SER A 509 15.77 -23.72 0.88
#